data_018aa4877a52599c00631b4787effcd9
#
_entry.id   018aa4877a52599c00631b4787effcd9
#
_cell.length_a   1.000
_cell.length_b   1.000
_cell.length_c   1.000
_cell.angle_alpha   90.00
_cell.angle_beta   90.00
_cell.angle_gamma   90.00
#
_symmetry.space_group_name_H-M   'P 1'
#
loop_
_entity.id
_entity.type
_entity.pdbx_description
1 polymer ?
#
loop_
_entity_poly.entity_id
_entity_poly.type
_entity_poly.pdbx_seq_one_letter_code
_entity_poly.pdbx_strand_id
1 'polypeptide(L)'
;CNINDEWLTISFNQPEKRNALTEELTTDIKNILDLLKDDHTVRGVTMTGEGGIFCAGGDLKSFKSGFQGGDQGFKDVQTASEMTGLFFDMINSYPKPVLMLAEGAAMAGGLGLLCTGDIVVVTEDCKFALTETTLGIPPAQIAPFVVQRIGLAKARRIMLAATRFTGKEAFEMGLADYLAKDKDELQSIEAEIKKGVLKCAPVANAVTKEIVLATRHLDR
;
A
#
# COMPACT_ATOMS: atom_id res chain seq x y z
N CYS A 1 16.13 -0.17 -4.16
CA CYS A 1 16.06 0.20 -2.74
C CYS A 1 17.40 0.74 -2.25
N ASN A 2 17.38 1.59 -1.25
CA ASN A 2 18.56 2.08 -0.56
C ASN A 2 18.27 2.28 0.94
N ILE A 3 19.34 2.31 1.75
CA ILE A 3 19.27 2.64 3.17
C ILE A 3 20.12 3.88 3.39
N ASN A 4 19.50 4.96 3.85
CA ASN A 4 20.16 6.20 4.23
C ASN A 4 19.62 6.65 5.59
N ASP A 5 20.51 7.11 6.47
CA ASP A 5 20.15 7.68 7.78
C ASP A 5 19.16 6.80 8.56
N GLU A 6 19.48 5.51 8.71
CA GLU A 6 18.67 4.49 9.42
C GLU A 6 17.29 4.24 8.79
N TRP A 7 17.06 4.61 7.51
CA TRP A 7 15.79 4.51 6.83
C TRP A 7 15.88 3.78 5.50
N LEU A 8 15.03 2.76 5.31
CA LEU A 8 14.90 2.03 4.05
C LEU A 8 13.94 2.77 3.11
N THR A 9 14.38 2.99 1.87
CA THR A 9 13.49 3.45 0.79
C THR A 9 13.37 2.36 -0.27
N ILE A 10 12.15 1.93 -0.55
CA ILE A 10 11.81 0.98 -1.63
C ILE A 10 11.08 1.76 -2.72
N SER A 11 11.74 1.94 -3.87
CA SER A 11 11.14 2.56 -5.05
C SER A 11 10.73 1.48 -6.05
N PHE A 12 9.44 1.42 -6.41
CA PHE A 12 8.96 0.58 -7.49
C PHE A 12 9.46 1.16 -8.81
N ASN A 13 10.29 0.45 -9.53
CA ASN A 13 10.98 0.98 -10.72
C ASN A 13 10.70 0.16 -11.98
N GLN A 14 9.43 0.05 -12.32
CA GLN A 14 8.93 -0.50 -13.59
C GLN A 14 7.90 0.46 -14.21
N PRO A 15 8.30 1.72 -14.51
CA PRO A 15 7.36 2.76 -14.97
C PRO A 15 6.68 2.39 -16.30
N GLU A 16 7.32 1.61 -17.17
CA GLU A 16 6.74 1.09 -18.41
C GLU A 16 5.56 0.13 -18.17
N LYS A 17 5.53 -0.54 -17.02
CA LYS A 17 4.40 -1.35 -16.52
C LYS A 17 3.55 -0.58 -15.51
N ARG A 18 3.78 0.72 -15.35
CA ARG A 18 3.11 1.58 -14.36
C ARG A 18 3.22 1.03 -12.94
N ASN A 19 4.37 0.45 -12.59
CA ASN A 19 4.67 -0.14 -11.28
C ASN A 19 3.61 -1.16 -10.82
N ALA A 20 3.10 -1.98 -11.76
CA ALA A 20 2.12 -3.01 -11.44
C ALA A 20 2.69 -4.04 -10.45
N LEU A 21 1.84 -4.56 -9.56
CA LEU A 21 2.18 -5.61 -8.60
C LEU A 21 2.35 -6.95 -9.33
N THR A 22 3.53 -7.15 -9.89
CA THR A 22 3.95 -8.42 -10.46
C THR A 22 4.45 -9.35 -9.35
N GLU A 23 4.49 -10.67 -9.61
CA GLU A 23 5.04 -11.66 -8.69
C GLU A 23 6.51 -11.34 -8.35
N GLU A 24 7.31 -10.91 -9.34
CA GLU A 24 8.69 -10.47 -9.17
C GLU A 24 8.78 -9.31 -8.15
N LEU A 25 8.03 -8.22 -8.38
CA LEU A 25 8.05 -7.05 -7.50
C LEU A 25 7.62 -7.39 -6.07
N THR A 26 6.55 -8.16 -5.90
CA THR A 26 6.05 -8.53 -4.57
C THR A 26 7.01 -9.46 -3.83
N THR A 27 7.67 -10.36 -4.55
CA THR A 27 8.70 -11.25 -4.01
C THR A 27 9.94 -10.46 -3.57
N ASP A 28 10.40 -9.51 -4.38
CA ASP A 28 11.55 -8.66 -4.03
C ASP A 28 11.27 -7.82 -2.79
N ILE A 29 10.08 -7.17 -2.72
CA ILE A 29 9.67 -6.41 -1.54
C ILE A 29 9.65 -7.30 -0.30
N LYS A 30 9.03 -8.50 -0.42
CA LYS A 30 8.98 -9.46 0.67
C LYS A 30 10.36 -9.84 1.17
N ASN A 31 11.28 -10.21 0.27
CA ASN A 31 12.63 -10.62 0.62
C ASN A 31 13.40 -9.49 1.33
N ILE A 32 13.27 -8.25 0.86
CA ILE A 32 13.92 -7.09 1.47
C ILE A 32 13.37 -6.85 2.88
N LEU A 33 12.04 -6.90 3.05
CA LEU A 33 11.40 -6.68 4.34
C LEU A 33 11.73 -7.80 5.34
N ASP A 34 11.69 -9.07 4.91
CA ASP A 34 12.06 -10.21 5.75
C ASP A 34 13.53 -10.13 6.21
N LEU A 35 14.45 -9.73 5.32
CA LEU A 35 15.87 -9.53 5.65
C LEU A 35 16.10 -8.45 6.72
N LEU A 36 15.33 -7.36 6.66
CA LEU A 36 15.53 -6.19 7.50
C LEU A 36 14.58 -6.12 8.71
N LYS A 37 13.72 -7.12 8.87
CA LYS A 37 12.71 -7.15 9.94
C LYS A 37 13.32 -6.96 11.32
N ASP A 38 14.39 -7.69 11.64
CA ASP A 38 15.05 -7.71 12.93
C ASP A 38 16.30 -6.83 12.98
N ASP A 39 16.62 -6.12 11.91
CA ASP A 39 17.74 -5.17 11.86
C ASP A 39 17.35 -3.84 12.53
N HIS A 40 17.76 -3.66 13.77
CA HIS A 40 17.47 -2.47 14.56
C HIS A 40 18.16 -1.18 14.07
N THR A 41 19.10 -1.28 13.12
CA THR A 41 19.71 -0.10 12.47
C THR A 41 18.76 0.53 11.45
N VAL A 42 17.77 -0.22 10.96
CA VAL A 42 16.70 0.29 10.09
C VAL A 42 15.47 0.62 10.93
N ARG A 43 15.09 1.88 10.96
CA ARG A 43 14.07 2.44 11.85
C ARG A 43 12.69 2.59 11.23
N GLY A 44 12.60 2.59 9.92
CA GLY A 44 11.36 2.70 9.18
C GLY A 44 11.57 2.46 7.69
N VAL A 45 10.47 2.41 6.97
CA VAL A 45 10.42 2.10 5.52
C VAL A 45 9.58 3.14 4.80
N THR A 46 10.09 3.68 3.70
CA THR A 46 9.29 4.41 2.70
C THR A 46 9.05 3.53 1.50
N MET A 47 7.82 3.47 1.00
CA MET A 47 7.46 2.88 -0.29
C MET A 47 6.96 3.97 -1.24
N THR A 48 7.50 4.02 -2.46
CA THR A 48 7.16 5.02 -3.48
C THR A 48 7.27 4.42 -4.88
N GLY A 49 6.74 5.10 -5.90
CA GLY A 49 6.84 4.68 -7.30
C GLY A 49 7.71 5.64 -8.12
N GLU A 50 8.57 5.09 -8.98
CA GLU A 50 9.30 5.88 -9.96
C GLU A 50 8.45 6.16 -11.21
N GLY A 51 8.85 7.20 -11.97
CA GLY A 51 8.17 7.56 -13.21
C GLY A 51 6.83 8.26 -13.02
N GLY A 52 6.59 8.88 -11.85
CA GLY A 52 5.39 9.68 -11.58
C GLY A 52 4.11 8.85 -11.42
N ILE A 53 4.23 7.59 -11.03
CA ILE A 53 3.08 6.71 -10.72
C ILE A 53 3.44 5.85 -9.53
N PHE A 54 2.62 5.86 -8.48
CA PHE A 54 2.82 4.98 -7.35
C PHE A 54 2.67 3.51 -7.76
N CYS A 55 1.46 3.08 -8.15
CA CYS A 55 1.20 1.70 -8.56
C CYS A 55 -0.15 1.58 -9.28
N ALA A 56 -0.16 0.93 -10.44
CA ALA A 56 -1.38 0.72 -11.23
C ALA A 56 -2.23 -0.49 -10.80
N GLY A 57 -1.83 -1.21 -9.72
CA GLY A 57 -2.52 -2.39 -9.23
C GLY A 57 -1.95 -3.70 -9.73
N GLY A 58 -2.73 -4.78 -9.65
CA GLY A 58 -2.31 -6.12 -10.06
C GLY A 58 -2.09 -6.26 -11.57
N ASP A 59 -1.31 -7.27 -11.96
CA ASP A 59 -1.12 -7.60 -13.37
C ASP A 59 -2.38 -8.23 -13.96
N LEU A 60 -3.16 -7.42 -14.67
CA LEU A 60 -4.41 -7.83 -15.32
C LEU A 60 -4.22 -8.95 -16.37
N LYS A 61 -3.01 -9.11 -16.92
CA LYS A 61 -2.75 -10.19 -17.90
C LYS A 61 -2.76 -11.55 -17.22
N SER A 62 -2.14 -11.64 -16.06
CA SER A 62 -2.12 -12.86 -15.24
C SER A 62 -3.52 -13.26 -14.79
N PHE A 63 -4.35 -12.30 -14.38
CA PHE A 63 -5.75 -12.56 -14.04
C PHE A 63 -6.57 -13.09 -15.21
N LYS A 64 -6.46 -12.48 -16.41
CA LYS A 64 -7.21 -12.93 -17.59
C LYS A 64 -6.84 -14.33 -18.03
N SER A 65 -5.57 -14.69 -18.02
CA SER A 65 -5.12 -16.04 -18.39
C SER A 65 -5.64 -17.12 -17.43
N GLY A 66 -5.68 -16.80 -16.13
CA GLY A 66 -6.23 -17.70 -15.12
C GLY A 66 -7.71 -18.02 -15.34
N PHE A 67 -8.56 -17.03 -15.64
CA PHE A 67 -9.99 -17.26 -15.91
C PHE A 67 -10.27 -18.07 -17.19
N GLN A 68 -9.32 -18.13 -18.13
CA GLN A 68 -9.44 -18.92 -19.37
C GLN A 68 -8.95 -20.38 -19.21
N GLY A 69 -8.28 -20.71 -18.10
CA GLY A 69 -7.64 -21.99 -17.86
C GLY A 69 -8.53 -23.11 -17.27
N GLY A 70 -9.85 -22.95 -17.23
CA GLY A 70 -10.76 -23.89 -16.60
C GLY A 70 -10.50 -24.11 -15.12
N ASP A 71 -10.73 -25.32 -14.58
CA ASP A 71 -10.59 -25.63 -13.15
C ASP A 71 -9.18 -25.37 -12.59
N GLN A 72 -8.14 -25.65 -13.38
CA GLN A 72 -6.78 -25.36 -12.98
C GLN A 72 -6.51 -23.86 -12.92
N GLY A 73 -6.93 -23.12 -13.93
CA GLY A 73 -6.80 -21.66 -13.94
C GLY A 73 -7.53 -20.99 -12.78
N PHE A 74 -8.67 -21.55 -12.36
CA PHE A 74 -9.39 -21.04 -11.19
C PHE A 74 -8.61 -21.25 -9.88
N LYS A 75 -7.97 -22.42 -9.69
CA LYS A 75 -7.10 -22.69 -8.56
C LYS A 75 -5.87 -21.78 -8.54
N ASP A 76 -5.29 -21.52 -9.70
CA ASP A 76 -4.11 -20.65 -9.82
C ASP A 76 -4.48 -19.19 -9.43
N VAL A 77 -5.65 -18.71 -9.85
CA VAL A 77 -6.18 -17.38 -9.43
C VAL A 77 -6.44 -17.33 -7.93
N GLN A 78 -7.01 -18.39 -7.36
CA GLN A 78 -7.25 -18.47 -5.92
C GLN A 78 -5.94 -18.38 -5.15
N THR A 79 -4.93 -19.19 -5.52
CA THR A 79 -3.61 -19.19 -4.89
C THR A 79 -2.93 -17.83 -5.01
N ALA A 80 -2.94 -17.21 -6.20
CA ALA A 80 -2.40 -15.87 -6.40
C ALA A 80 -3.12 -14.80 -5.55
N SER A 81 -4.43 -14.92 -5.40
CA SER A 81 -5.24 -14.06 -4.54
C SER A 81 -4.84 -14.20 -3.07
N GLU A 82 -4.71 -15.42 -2.55
CA GLU A 82 -4.27 -15.69 -1.19
C GLU A 82 -2.88 -15.12 -0.92
N MET A 83 -1.92 -15.33 -1.83
CA MET A 83 -0.56 -14.78 -1.75
C MET A 83 -0.55 -13.25 -1.72
N THR A 84 -1.43 -12.61 -2.50
CA THR A 84 -1.60 -11.16 -2.50
C THR A 84 -2.13 -10.66 -1.16
N GLY A 85 -3.09 -11.36 -0.57
CA GLY A 85 -3.61 -11.04 0.77
C GLY A 85 -2.53 -11.12 1.85
N LEU A 86 -1.73 -12.19 1.84
CA LEU A 86 -0.59 -12.37 2.76
C LEU A 86 0.47 -11.28 2.57
N PHE A 87 0.75 -10.87 1.33
CA PHE A 87 1.67 -9.77 1.04
C PHE A 87 1.20 -8.44 1.65
N PHE A 88 -0.07 -8.11 1.51
CA PHE A 88 -0.63 -6.89 2.11
C PHE A 88 -0.63 -6.96 3.64
N ASP A 89 -0.99 -8.10 4.22
CA ASP A 89 -0.98 -8.27 5.67
C ASP A 89 0.43 -8.19 6.26
N MET A 90 1.43 -8.74 5.57
CA MET A 90 2.84 -8.63 5.95
C MET A 90 3.30 -7.16 6.02
N ILE A 91 2.92 -6.31 5.06
CA ILE A 91 3.29 -4.89 5.08
C ILE A 91 2.52 -4.16 6.18
N ASN A 92 1.21 -4.41 6.30
CA ASN A 92 0.36 -3.80 7.32
C ASN A 92 0.81 -4.12 8.75
N SER A 93 1.33 -5.34 8.97
CA SER A 93 1.82 -5.80 10.28
C SER A 93 3.35 -5.67 10.44
N TYR A 94 4.06 -5.08 9.47
CA TYR A 94 5.52 -4.95 9.54
C TYR A 94 5.94 -4.19 10.81
N PRO A 95 6.91 -4.70 11.62
CA PRO A 95 7.17 -4.16 12.96
C PRO A 95 7.84 -2.78 12.99
N LYS A 96 8.04 -2.17 11.82
CA LYS A 96 8.59 -0.81 11.70
C LYS A 96 7.56 0.09 11.04
N PRO A 97 7.58 1.41 11.29
CA PRO A 97 6.74 2.36 10.58
C PRO A 97 6.92 2.26 9.07
N VAL A 98 5.81 2.13 8.35
CA VAL A 98 5.74 2.09 6.88
C VAL A 98 5.08 3.36 6.39
N LEU A 99 5.85 4.16 5.65
CA LEU A 99 5.43 5.40 5.02
C LEU A 99 5.17 5.16 3.54
N MET A 100 3.99 5.52 3.08
CA MET A 100 3.60 5.45 1.67
C MET A 100 3.61 6.85 1.06
N LEU A 101 4.36 7.02 -0.03
CA LEU A 101 4.41 8.27 -0.79
C LEU A 101 3.83 8.05 -2.17
N ALA A 102 2.68 8.65 -2.47
CA ALA A 102 2.01 8.45 -3.74
C ALA A 102 1.90 9.75 -4.54
N GLU A 103 2.46 9.73 -5.75
CA GLU A 103 2.24 10.70 -6.80
C GLU A 103 1.60 10.04 -8.03
N GLY A 104 0.95 10.82 -8.88
CA GLY A 104 0.38 10.39 -10.14
C GLY A 104 -0.84 9.49 -10.00
N ALA A 105 -0.66 8.20 -9.64
CA ALA A 105 -1.79 7.29 -9.49
C ALA A 105 -1.51 6.09 -8.57
N ALA A 106 -2.53 5.69 -7.79
CA ALA A 106 -2.60 4.40 -7.11
C ALA A 106 -3.97 3.77 -7.39
N MET A 107 -3.97 2.68 -8.17
CA MET A 107 -5.20 2.08 -8.68
C MET A 107 -5.37 0.64 -8.18
N ALA A 108 -6.60 0.21 -7.96
CA ALA A 108 -6.92 -1.18 -7.63
C ALA A 108 -6.03 -1.72 -6.49
N GLY A 109 -5.31 -2.82 -6.71
CA GLY A 109 -4.34 -3.36 -5.75
C GLY A 109 -3.27 -2.35 -5.29
N GLY A 110 -2.92 -1.34 -6.12
CA GLY A 110 -2.00 -0.26 -5.75
C GLY A 110 -2.59 0.66 -4.67
N LEU A 111 -3.88 0.94 -4.74
CA LEU A 111 -4.60 1.64 -3.66
C LEU A 111 -4.71 0.76 -2.41
N GLY A 112 -4.91 -0.56 -2.58
CA GLY A 112 -4.87 -1.51 -1.49
C GLY A 112 -3.53 -1.49 -0.76
N LEU A 113 -2.42 -1.56 -1.52
CA LEU A 113 -1.07 -1.44 -0.98
C LEU A 113 -0.87 -0.11 -0.22
N LEU A 114 -1.30 1.00 -0.79
CA LEU A 114 -1.23 2.31 -0.13
C LEU A 114 -1.91 2.29 1.24
N CYS A 115 -3.09 1.64 1.34
CA CYS A 115 -3.85 1.54 2.58
C CYS A 115 -3.20 0.65 3.66
N THR A 116 -2.19 -0.15 3.34
CA THR A 116 -1.44 -0.95 4.32
C THR A 116 -0.37 -0.14 5.07
N GLY A 117 -0.02 1.05 4.60
CA GLY A 117 0.94 1.93 5.26
C GLY A 117 0.43 2.50 6.57
N ASP A 118 1.34 2.77 7.50
CA ASP A 118 1.00 3.45 8.75
C ASP A 118 0.72 4.94 8.52
N ILE A 119 1.50 5.55 7.64
CA ILE A 119 1.39 6.97 7.28
C ILE A 119 1.35 7.09 5.76
N VAL A 120 0.40 7.85 5.23
CA VAL A 120 0.19 8.04 3.79
C VAL A 120 0.29 9.51 3.44
N VAL A 121 1.20 9.84 2.53
CA VAL A 121 1.36 11.17 1.93
C VAL A 121 1.03 11.08 0.46
N VAL A 122 0.22 11.98 -0.05
CA VAL A 122 -0.18 11.99 -1.47
C VAL A 122 -0.05 13.38 -2.07
N THR A 123 0.19 13.48 -3.38
CA THR A 123 0.06 14.76 -4.08
C THR A 123 -1.40 15.09 -4.36
N GLU A 124 -1.76 16.38 -4.43
CA GLU A 124 -3.15 16.84 -4.65
C GLU A 124 -3.79 16.24 -5.91
N ASP A 125 -3.01 16.10 -6.97
CA ASP A 125 -3.42 15.61 -8.29
C ASP A 125 -3.34 14.09 -8.43
N CYS A 126 -2.81 13.37 -7.44
CA CYS A 126 -2.75 11.91 -7.45
C CYS A 126 -4.14 11.31 -7.68
N LYS A 127 -4.23 10.29 -8.51
CA LYS A 127 -5.51 9.69 -8.93
C LYS A 127 -5.70 8.32 -8.30
N PHE A 128 -6.90 8.07 -7.82
CA PHE A 128 -7.29 6.84 -7.14
C PHE A 128 -8.55 6.24 -7.74
N ALA A 129 -8.62 4.92 -7.79
CA ALA A 129 -9.86 4.17 -8.04
C ALA A 129 -9.70 2.71 -7.63
N LEU A 130 -10.80 2.11 -7.17
CA LEU A 130 -10.98 0.67 -7.00
C LEU A 130 -11.86 0.18 -8.15
N THR A 131 -11.23 -0.32 -9.22
CA THR A 131 -11.92 -0.63 -10.49
C THR A 131 -12.25 -2.11 -10.66
N GLU A 132 -11.96 -2.94 -9.67
CA GLU A 132 -12.13 -4.39 -9.70
C GLU A 132 -13.57 -4.80 -10.05
N THR A 133 -14.57 -4.13 -9.47
CA THR A 133 -15.97 -4.42 -9.71
C THR A 133 -16.40 -4.16 -11.15
N THR A 134 -15.75 -3.24 -11.87
CA THR A 134 -16.00 -3.00 -13.31
C THR A 134 -15.49 -4.15 -14.19
N LEU A 135 -14.63 -5.01 -13.65
CA LEU A 135 -14.08 -6.18 -14.28
C LEU A 135 -14.76 -7.48 -13.82
N GLY A 136 -15.81 -7.38 -12.98
CA GLY A 136 -16.49 -8.52 -12.39
C GLY A 136 -15.71 -9.23 -11.28
N ILE A 137 -14.69 -8.57 -10.71
CA ILE A 137 -13.83 -9.12 -9.66
C ILE A 137 -14.09 -8.36 -8.35
N PRO A 138 -14.35 -9.04 -7.22
CA PRO A 138 -14.45 -8.36 -5.94
C PRO A 138 -13.06 -7.96 -5.43
N PRO A 139 -12.89 -6.78 -4.80
CA PRO A 139 -11.61 -6.34 -4.22
C PRO A 139 -11.34 -7.02 -2.88
N ALA A 140 -11.43 -8.35 -2.82
CA ALA A 140 -11.47 -9.13 -1.57
C ALA A 140 -10.21 -8.92 -0.71
N GLN A 141 -9.02 -8.94 -1.32
CA GLN A 141 -7.75 -8.89 -0.61
C GLN A 141 -7.39 -7.50 -0.09
N ILE A 142 -7.94 -6.46 -0.70
CA ILE A 142 -7.65 -5.07 -0.32
C ILE A 142 -8.75 -4.44 0.54
N ALA A 143 -9.97 -5.00 0.49
CA ALA A 143 -11.12 -4.45 1.21
C ALA A 143 -10.87 -4.25 2.72
N PRO A 144 -10.25 -5.18 3.47
CA PRO A 144 -9.98 -5.01 4.89
C PRO A 144 -9.12 -3.76 5.19
N PHE A 145 -8.08 -3.52 4.40
CA PHE A 145 -7.15 -2.39 4.60
C PHE A 145 -7.80 -1.05 4.26
N VAL A 146 -8.60 -1.02 3.19
CA VAL A 146 -9.37 0.19 2.82
C VAL A 146 -10.42 0.51 3.87
N VAL A 147 -11.17 -0.50 4.34
CA VAL A 147 -12.16 -0.32 5.41
C VAL A 147 -11.51 0.16 6.71
N GLN A 148 -10.36 -0.41 7.07
CA GLN A 148 -9.60 0.00 8.24
C GLN A 148 -9.21 1.48 8.17
N ARG A 149 -8.84 1.95 6.97
CA ARG A 149 -8.32 3.31 6.78
C ARG A 149 -9.40 4.37 6.73
N ILE A 150 -10.48 4.17 5.98
CA ILE A 150 -11.52 5.20 5.75
C ILE A 150 -12.90 4.88 6.34
N GLY A 151 -13.02 3.75 7.00
CA GLY A 151 -14.27 3.30 7.59
C GLY A 151 -15.25 2.68 6.60
N LEU A 152 -16.22 1.93 7.12
CA LEU A 152 -17.13 1.10 6.35
C LEU A 152 -17.94 1.88 5.31
N ALA A 153 -18.51 3.04 5.68
CA ALA A 153 -19.41 3.79 4.80
C ALA A 153 -18.69 4.34 3.55
N LYS A 154 -17.50 4.94 3.73
CA LYS A 154 -16.71 5.49 2.64
C LYS A 154 -16.14 4.37 1.76
N ALA A 155 -15.64 3.29 2.36
CA ALA A 155 -15.13 2.12 1.64
C ALA A 155 -16.21 1.50 0.74
N ARG A 156 -17.43 1.27 1.26
CA ARG A 156 -18.56 0.78 0.47
C ARG A 156 -18.87 1.66 -0.73
N ARG A 157 -18.90 2.99 -0.53
CA ARG A 157 -19.17 3.94 -1.61
C ARG A 157 -18.15 3.82 -2.73
N ILE A 158 -16.85 3.87 -2.41
CA ILE A 158 -15.81 3.87 -3.45
C ILE A 158 -15.66 2.51 -4.15
N MET A 159 -15.86 1.40 -3.42
CA MET A 159 -15.74 0.05 -3.97
C MET A 159 -16.94 -0.33 -4.85
N LEU A 160 -18.17 -0.08 -4.40
CA LEU A 160 -19.37 -0.48 -5.12
C LEU A 160 -19.63 0.37 -6.37
N ALA A 161 -19.21 1.64 -6.35
CA ALA A 161 -19.39 2.56 -7.47
C ALA A 161 -18.14 2.71 -8.35
N ALA A 162 -17.03 1.99 -8.03
CA ALA A 162 -15.73 2.16 -8.68
C ALA A 162 -15.34 3.66 -8.81
N THR A 163 -15.60 4.42 -7.75
CA THR A 163 -15.46 5.87 -7.75
C THR A 163 -14.01 6.26 -7.99
N ARG A 164 -13.81 7.22 -8.90
CA ARG A 164 -12.51 7.88 -9.10
C ARG A 164 -12.43 9.12 -8.25
N PHE A 165 -11.30 9.35 -7.62
CA PHE A 165 -11.07 10.51 -6.76
C PHE A 165 -9.62 10.97 -6.81
N THR A 166 -9.37 12.19 -6.34
CA THR A 166 -8.06 12.86 -6.34
C THR A 166 -7.36 12.71 -4.99
N GLY A 167 -6.08 13.15 -4.92
CA GLY A 167 -5.34 13.22 -3.65
C GLY A 167 -5.99 14.14 -2.64
N LYS A 168 -6.55 15.25 -3.09
CA LYS A 168 -7.31 16.15 -2.24
C LYS A 168 -8.53 15.48 -1.60
N GLU A 169 -9.33 14.77 -2.40
CA GLU A 169 -10.47 14.01 -1.90
C GLU A 169 -10.04 12.83 -1.01
N ALA A 170 -8.87 12.19 -1.30
CA ALA A 170 -8.28 11.16 -0.45
C ALA A 170 -7.92 11.71 0.94
N PHE A 171 -7.35 12.89 1.01
CA PHE A 171 -7.05 13.57 2.27
C PHE A 171 -8.34 13.95 3.02
N GLU A 172 -9.32 14.55 2.35
CA GLU A 172 -10.61 14.93 2.95
C GLU A 172 -11.38 13.73 3.53
N MET A 173 -11.26 12.55 2.92
CA MET A 173 -11.91 11.35 3.43
C MET A 173 -11.10 10.59 4.49
N GLY A 174 -9.85 10.98 4.75
CA GLY A 174 -8.96 10.37 5.73
C GLY A 174 -8.23 9.12 5.20
N LEU A 175 -8.12 8.98 3.88
CA LEU A 175 -7.28 7.95 3.26
C LEU A 175 -5.81 8.36 3.31
N ALA A 176 -5.51 9.62 3.02
CA ALA A 176 -4.19 10.20 3.21
C ALA A 176 -4.13 10.99 4.53
N ASP A 177 -2.97 10.92 5.20
CA ASP A 177 -2.69 11.66 6.43
C ASP A 177 -2.12 13.05 6.14
N TYR A 178 -1.44 13.19 5.00
CA TYR A 178 -0.83 14.43 4.54
C TYR A 178 -1.11 14.65 3.05
N LEU A 179 -1.25 15.91 2.68
CA LEU A 179 -1.47 16.37 1.31
C LEU A 179 -0.30 17.26 0.90
N ALA A 180 0.34 16.94 -0.20
CA ALA A 180 1.42 17.71 -0.81
C ALA A 180 0.94 18.32 -2.12
N LYS A 181 1.29 19.58 -2.41
CA LYS A 181 0.95 20.24 -3.68
C LYS A 181 1.74 19.67 -4.86
N ASP A 182 2.97 19.19 -4.59
CA ASP A 182 3.91 18.69 -5.58
C ASP A 182 4.91 17.69 -4.94
N LYS A 183 5.83 17.17 -5.77
CA LYS A 183 6.84 16.21 -5.35
C LYS A 183 7.84 16.80 -4.33
N ASP A 184 8.19 18.07 -4.43
CA ASP A 184 9.16 18.69 -3.52
C ASP A 184 8.55 18.81 -2.11
N GLU A 185 7.29 19.21 -2.02
CA GLU A 185 6.57 19.23 -0.74
C GLU A 185 6.34 17.82 -0.17
N LEU A 186 6.05 16.84 -1.03
CA LEU A 186 5.93 15.43 -0.62
C LEU A 186 7.23 14.93 0.03
N GLN A 187 8.39 15.25 -0.53
CA GLN A 187 9.70 14.92 0.04
C GLN A 187 9.98 15.68 1.35
N SER A 188 9.54 16.94 1.42
CA SER A 188 9.68 17.74 2.64
C SER A 188 8.86 17.15 3.79
N ILE A 189 7.62 16.76 3.53
CA ILE A 189 6.76 16.08 4.50
C ILE A 189 7.37 14.74 4.93
N GLU A 190 7.90 13.96 3.98
CA GLU A 190 8.63 12.71 4.28
C GLU A 190 9.76 12.95 5.28
N ALA A 191 10.60 13.96 5.03
CA ALA A 191 11.73 14.29 5.89
C ALA A 191 11.30 14.63 7.33
N GLU A 192 10.22 15.39 7.49
CA GLU A 192 9.65 15.72 8.80
C GLU A 192 9.10 14.48 9.53
N ILE A 193 8.42 13.58 8.82
CA ILE A 193 7.92 12.32 9.39
C ILE A 193 9.08 11.45 9.86
N LYS A 194 10.10 11.25 9.02
CA LYS A 194 11.32 10.49 9.35
C LYS A 194 11.97 11.04 10.63
N LYS A 195 12.16 12.34 10.68
CA LYS A 195 12.74 13.03 11.86
C LYS A 195 11.90 12.81 13.13
N GLY A 196 10.57 12.72 12.99
CA GLY A 196 9.66 12.37 14.08
C GLY A 196 9.86 10.94 14.58
N VAL A 197 9.84 9.98 13.66
CA VAL A 197 9.98 8.54 13.95
C VAL A 197 11.35 8.22 14.57
N LEU A 198 12.43 8.83 14.08
CA LEU A 198 13.78 8.61 14.59
C LEU A 198 13.98 9.04 16.05
N LYS A 199 13.11 9.87 16.60
CA LYS A 199 13.09 10.23 18.02
C LYS A 199 12.42 9.18 18.91
N CYS A 200 11.63 8.27 18.31
CA CYS A 200 10.90 7.25 19.05
C CYS A 200 11.78 6.01 19.27
N ALA A 201 11.57 5.28 20.34
CA ALA A 201 12.27 4.01 20.57
C ALA A 201 11.74 2.93 19.61
N PRO A 202 12.58 2.18 18.86
CA PRO A 202 12.12 1.25 17.81
C PRO A 202 11.23 0.13 18.35
N VAL A 203 11.59 -0.45 19.48
CA VAL A 203 10.78 -1.51 20.12
C VAL A 203 9.42 -0.98 20.58
N ALA A 204 9.36 0.25 21.11
CA ALA A 204 8.10 0.87 21.50
C ALA A 204 7.20 1.11 20.28
N ASN A 205 7.75 1.52 19.13
CA ASN A 205 7.00 1.67 17.89
C ASN A 205 6.41 0.34 17.42
N ALA A 206 7.21 -0.73 17.41
CA ALA A 206 6.76 -2.07 17.02
C ALA A 206 5.60 -2.56 17.90
N VAL A 207 5.76 -2.49 19.21
CA VAL A 207 4.72 -2.91 20.18
C VAL A 207 3.48 -2.01 20.09
N THR A 208 3.66 -0.70 19.92
CA THR A 208 2.52 0.23 19.74
C THR A 208 1.71 -0.13 18.49
N LYS A 209 2.38 -0.41 17.37
CA LYS A 209 1.69 -0.84 16.14
C LYS A 209 0.92 -2.14 16.36
N GLU A 210 1.53 -3.13 17.01
CA GLU A 210 0.86 -4.39 17.34
C GLU A 210 -0.40 -4.16 18.20
N ILE A 211 -0.29 -3.35 19.25
CA ILE A 211 -1.44 -2.99 20.13
C ILE A 211 -2.53 -2.31 19.30
N VAL A 212 -2.21 -1.33 18.48
CA VAL A 212 -3.19 -0.61 17.64
C VAL A 212 -3.88 -1.57 16.68
N LEU A 213 -3.14 -2.46 16.01
CA LEU A 213 -3.72 -3.45 15.10
C LEU A 213 -4.60 -4.47 15.84
N ALA A 214 -4.23 -4.87 17.05
CA ALA A 214 -5.03 -5.80 17.87
C ALA A 214 -6.39 -5.23 18.26
N THR A 215 -6.57 -3.91 18.32
CA THR A 215 -7.88 -3.30 18.65
C THR A 215 -8.98 -3.66 17.65
N ARG A 216 -8.65 -4.13 16.45
CA ARG A 216 -9.63 -4.61 15.45
C ARG A 216 -10.43 -5.81 15.91
N HIS A 217 -9.87 -6.60 16.83
CA HIS A 217 -10.43 -7.85 17.34
C HIS A 217 -11.06 -7.70 18.72
N LEU A 218 -11.04 -6.49 19.28
CA LEU A 218 -11.69 -6.24 20.56
C LEU A 218 -13.19 -6.07 20.34
N ASP A 219 -13.99 -6.95 20.94
CA ASP A 219 -15.43 -6.77 21.04
C ASP A 219 -15.69 -5.50 21.86
N ARG A 220 -16.56 -4.62 21.32
CA ARG A 220 -17.01 -3.40 21.99
C ARG A 220 -18.29 -3.65 22.74
#